data_855e14ee943b7f4c9b59264612d1f847
#
_entry.id   855e14ee943b7f4c9b59264612d1f847
#
_cell.length_a   1.000
_cell.length_b   1.000
_cell.length_c   1.000
_cell.angle_alpha   90.00
_cell.angle_beta   90.00
_cell.angle_gamma   90.00
#
_symmetry.space_group_name_H-M   'P 1'
#
loop_
_entity.id
_entity.type
_entity.pdbx_description
1 polymer ?
#
loop_
_entity_poly.entity_id
_entity_poly.type
_entity_poly.pdbx_seq_one_letter_code
_entity_poly.pdbx_strand_id
1 'polypeptide(L)'
;YILARPERIWSRLAVEKIIRGHVLATIASDFAHTENGIYDFFGKTFYAHQYDVKAIRSIIAKILKYLYDEEMLHISGENIYATKFGKRVSELYIDPVSAVVIRDALRHKPAYLTDLSLLHLIAHTPDMGPIMRPYARELDEMAVLMEEHKDEFFIEVPNEWEDHIAYEEFLGEIKTAMVLKSWIEETSEDTLIERFRVQPGDLYRTIENAKWLLY
;
A
#
# COMPACT_ATOMS: atom_id res chain seq x y z
N TYR A 1 10.39 -24.36 -26.21
CA TYR A 1 9.46 -24.65 -25.09
C TYR A 1 9.44 -26.13 -24.74
N ILE A 2 9.28 -27.06 -25.72
CA ILE A 2 9.09 -28.49 -25.43
C ILE A 2 10.33 -29.17 -24.84
N LEU A 3 11.53 -28.71 -25.16
CA LEU A 3 12.82 -29.27 -24.70
C LEU A 3 13.53 -28.41 -23.63
N ALA A 4 13.00 -27.25 -23.30
CA ALA A 4 13.57 -26.39 -22.27
C ALA A 4 13.24 -26.92 -20.87
N ARG A 5 14.14 -26.69 -19.92
CA ARG A 5 13.82 -26.96 -18.50
C ARG A 5 12.70 -26.03 -18.04
N PRO A 6 11.79 -26.50 -17.18
CA PRO A 6 10.78 -25.62 -16.57
C PRO A 6 11.44 -24.40 -15.92
N GLU A 7 10.78 -23.25 -16.05
CA GLU A 7 11.20 -22.04 -15.35
C GLU A 7 11.09 -22.23 -13.83
N ARG A 8 12.01 -21.61 -13.10
CA ARG A 8 11.96 -21.64 -11.64
C ARG A 8 10.82 -20.72 -11.16
N ILE A 9 9.96 -21.25 -10.31
CA ILE A 9 8.89 -20.50 -9.64
C ILE A 9 9.40 -20.06 -8.27
N TRP A 10 9.13 -18.81 -7.90
CA TRP A 10 9.45 -18.26 -6.60
C TRP A 10 8.18 -17.88 -5.86
N SER A 11 8.18 -18.10 -4.54
CA SER A 11 7.07 -17.72 -3.69
C SER A 11 6.97 -16.19 -3.60
N ARG A 12 5.79 -15.65 -3.86
CA ARG A 12 5.52 -14.22 -3.68
C ARG A 12 5.41 -13.82 -2.20
N LEU A 13 5.26 -14.76 -1.28
CA LEU A 13 5.32 -14.49 0.16
C LEU A 13 6.68 -13.94 0.63
N ALA A 14 7.73 -14.03 -0.20
CA ALA A 14 9.01 -13.37 0.07
C ALA A 14 8.92 -11.84 0.10
N VAL A 15 7.87 -11.27 -0.46
CA VAL A 15 7.62 -9.81 -0.44
C VAL A 15 6.97 -9.44 0.90
N GLU A 16 7.61 -8.54 1.65
CA GLU A 16 7.18 -8.17 3.01
C GLU A 16 5.73 -7.67 3.09
N LYS A 17 5.31 -6.86 2.14
CA LYS A 17 3.93 -6.41 2.01
C LYS A 17 2.95 -7.60 1.98
N ILE A 18 3.25 -8.62 1.18
CA ILE A 18 2.38 -9.79 0.99
C ILE A 18 2.32 -10.64 2.26
N ILE A 19 3.47 -10.99 2.83
CA ILE A 19 3.49 -11.83 4.05
C ILE A 19 2.84 -11.12 5.24
N ARG A 20 2.95 -9.79 5.35
CA ARG A 20 2.33 -9.00 6.42
C ARG A 20 0.80 -9.13 6.39
N GLY A 21 0.18 -8.96 5.25
CA GLY A 21 -1.26 -9.15 5.07
C GLY A 21 -1.70 -10.59 5.38
N HIS A 22 -0.93 -11.58 4.96
CA HIS A 22 -1.24 -12.99 5.23
C HIS A 22 -1.06 -13.37 6.70
N VAL A 23 -0.09 -12.81 7.43
CA VAL A 23 0.04 -13.02 8.88
C VAL A 23 -1.19 -12.48 9.60
N LEU A 24 -1.63 -11.25 9.28
CA LEU A 24 -2.84 -10.69 9.85
C LEU A 24 -4.08 -11.56 9.51
N ALA A 25 -4.21 -11.98 8.25
CA ALA A 25 -5.33 -12.81 7.80
C ALA A 25 -5.37 -14.17 8.50
N THR A 26 -4.22 -14.81 8.73
CA THR A 26 -4.12 -16.09 9.44
C THR A 26 -4.67 -15.98 10.86
N ILE A 27 -4.40 -14.87 11.56
CA ILE A 27 -4.91 -14.61 12.91
C ILE A 27 -6.38 -14.18 12.88
N ALA A 28 -6.74 -13.28 11.97
CA ALA A 28 -8.10 -12.75 11.86
C ALA A 28 -9.15 -13.81 11.46
N SER A 29 -8.71 -14.83 10.71
CA SER A 29 -9.53 -15.97 10.28
C SER A 29 -9.46 -17.17 11.23
N ASP A 30 -8.87 -17.00 12.40
CA ASP A 30 -8.79 -18.02 13.45
C ASP A 30 -8.01 -19.30 13.06
N PHE A 31 -7.10 -19.24 12.05
CA PHE A 31 -6.27 -20.39 11.68
C PHE A 31 -5.15 -20.67 12.70
N ALA A 32 -4.62 -19.64 13.34
CA ALA A 32 -3.61 -19.77 14.39
C ALA A 32 -3.74 -18.62 15.41
N HIS A 33 -3.62 -18.98 16.69
CA HIS A 33 -3.79 -18.06 17.82
C HIS A 33 -2.53 -17.90 18.66
N THR A 34 -1.48 -18.65 18.39
CA THR A 34 -0.22 -18.57 19.12
C THR A 34 0.93 -18.30 18.17
N GLU A 35 2.00 -17.72 18.68
CA GLU A 35 3.20 -17.45 17.90
C GLU A 35 3.75 -18.74 17.24
N ASN A 36 3.81 -19.84 17.99
CA ASN A 36 4.22 -21.12 17.46
C ASN A 36 3.27 -21.67 16.40
N GLY A 37 1.95 -21.52 16.60
CA GLY A 37 0.95 -21.91 15.61
C GLY A 37 1.09 -21.16 14.29
N ILE A 38 1.41 -19.86 14.36
CA ILE A 38 1.69 -19.03 13.19
C ILE A 38 2.98 -19.50 12.49
N TYR A 39 4.04 -19.75 13.23
CA TYR A 39 5.28 -20.31 12.66
C TYR A 39 5.07 -21.66 12.00
N ASP A 40 4.27 -22.54 12.59
CA ASP A 40 3.96 -23.85 12.05
C ASP A 40 3.10 -23.73 10.76
N PHE A 41 2.17 -22.79 10.72
CA PHE A 41 1.37 -22.51 9.52
C PHE A 41 2.26 -22.06 8.36
N PHE A 42 3.08 -21.03 8.57
CA PHE A 42 3.97 -20.52 7.53
C PHE A 42 5.10 -21.50 7.19
N GLY A 43 5.54 -22.32 8.14
CA GLY A 43 6.53 -23.39 7.92
C GLY A 43 6.09 -24.47 6.93
N LYS A 44 4.79 -24.59 6.65
CA LYS A 44 4.21 -25.54 5.69
C LYS A 44 3.98 -24.93 4.30
N THR A 45 4.35 -23.67 4.10
CA THR A 45 4.15 -22.96 2.83
C THR A 45 5.26 -23.25 1.83
N PHE A 46 4.98 -23.00 0.54
CA PHE A 46 6.01 -23.04 -0.51
C PHE A 46 7.14 -22.04 -0.25
N TYR A 47 6.87 -20.93 0.43
CA TYR A 47 7.87 -19.98 0.89
C TYR A 47 8.89 -20.65 1.82
N ALA A 48 8.44 -21.41 2.81
CA ALA A 48 9.32 -22.12 3.73
C ALA A 48 10.11 -23.26 3.07
N HIS A 49 9.61 -23.80 1.96
CA HIS A 49 10.37 -24.76 1.16
C HIS A 49 11.56 -24.12 0.42
N GLN A 50 11.47 -22.84 0.09
CA GLN A 50 12.49 -22.14 -0.70
C GLN A 50 13.46 -21.31 0.15
N TYR A 51 13.09 -20.96 1.37
CA TYR A 51 13.85 -20.05 2.23
C TYR A 51 14.14 -20.67 3.60
N ASP A 52 15.15 -20.13 4.29
CA ASP A 52 15.50 -20.59 5.64
C ASP A 52 14.37 -20.31 6.65
N VAL A 53 13.97 -21.35 7.39
CA VAL A 53 12.90 -21.27 8.40
C VAL A 53 13.21 -20.27 9.51
N LYS A 54 14.49 -20.10 9.89
CA LYS A 54 14.89 -19.11 10.90
C LYS A 54 14.68 -17.69 10.40
N ALA A 55 15.01 -17.43 9.12
CA ALA A 55 14.77 -16.12 8.50
C ALA A 55 13.27 -15.81 8.46
N ILE A 56 12.43 -16.79 8.10
CA ILE A 56 10.96 -16.63 8.05
C ILE A 56 10.42 -16.32 9.45
N ARG A 57 10.85 -17.02 10.48
CA ARG A 57 10.46 -16.75 11.87
C ARG A 57 10.82 -15.33 12.30
N SER A 58 12.04 -14.87 11.96
CA SER A 58 12.46 -13.49 12.27
C SER A 58 11.58 -12.44 11.57
N ILE A 59 11.19 -12.67 10.32
CA ILE A 59 10.28 -11.78 9.57
C ILE A 59 8.90 -11.77 10.20
N ILE A 60 8.34 -12.94 10.52
CA ILE A 60 7.02 -13.06 11.16
C ILE A 60 7.03 -12.38 12.52
N ALA A 61 8.07 -12.55 13.33
CA ALA A 61 8.18 -11.89 14.65
C ALA A 61 8.16 -10.35 14.52
N LYS A 62 8.87 -9.79 13.53
CA LYS A 62 8.81 -8.34 13.23
C LYS A 62 7.42 -7.89 12.81
N ILE A 63 6.75 -8.69 11.98
CA ILE A 63 5.39 -8.40 11.52
C ILE A 63 4.41 -8.44 12.68
N LEU A 64 4.47 -9.45 13.54
CA LEU A 64 3.62 -9.56 14.72
C LEU A 64 3.80 -8.37 15.66
N LYS A 65 5.07 -7.96 15.89
CA LYS A 65 5.36 -6.75 16.66
C LYS A 65 4.73 -5.52 16.04
N TYR A 66 4.92 -5.30 14.73
CA TYR A 66 4.34 -4.19 13.99
C TYR A 66 2.80 -4.17 14.11
N LEU A 67 2.15 -5.30 13.84
CA LEU A 67 0.68 -5.39 13.91
C LEU A 67 0.15 -5.15 15.33
N TYR A 68 0.91 -5.54 16.36
CA TYR A 68 0.59 -5.26 17.75
C TYR A 68 0.77 -3.77 18.08
N ASP A 69 1.90 -3.18 17.73
CA ASP A 69 2.21 -1.77 17.95
C ASP A 69 1.16 -0.85 17.25
N GLU A 70 0.64 -1.28 16.09
CA GLU A 70 -0.40 -0.58 15.33
C GLU A 70 -1.85 -0.94 15.72
N GLU A 71 -2.02 -1.58 16.87
CA GLU A 71 -3.34 -1.92 17.44
C GLU A 71 -4.21 -2.84 16.55
N MET A 72 -3.60 -3.59 15.62
CA MET A 72 -4.31 -4.59 14.81
C MET A 72 -4.42 -5.93 15.50
N LEU A 73 -3.53 -6.19 16.47
CA LEU A 73 -3.52 -7.40 17.30
C LEU A 73 -3.57 -7.03 18.78
N HIS A 74 -4.09 -7.94 19.58
CA HIS A 74 -3.94 -7.92 21.03
C HIS A 74 -3.50 -9.30 21.55
N ILE A 75 -2.76 -9.31 22.66
CA ILE A 75 -2.20 -10.50 23.24
C ILE A 75 -2.88 -10.76 24.60
N SER A 76 -3.33 -11.99 24.83
CA SER A 76 -3.90 -12.45 26.08
C SER A 76 -3.26 -13.78 26.49
N GLY A 77 -2.34 -13.74 27.44
CA GLY A 77 -1.49 -14.88 27.78
C GLY A 77 -0.59 -15.27 26.61
N GLU A 78 -0.68 -16.51 26.15
CA GLU A 78 0.05 -16.99 24.98
C GLU A 78 -0.73 -16.80 23.66
N ASN A 79 -1.98 -16.33 23.73
CA ASN A 79 -2.84 -16.21 22.57
C ASN A 79 -2.80 -14.81 21.98
N ILE A 80 -2.85 -14.78 20.64
CA ILE A 80 -2.83 -13.59 19.81
C ILE A 80 -4.18 -13.53 19.07
N TYR A 81 -4.86 -12.39 19.14
CA TYR A 81 -6.16 -12.16 18.51
C TYR A 81 -6.14 -10.89 17.68
N ALA A 82 -6.87 -10.89 16.58
CA ALA A 82 -7.10 -9.68 15.80
C ALA A 82 -8.12 -8.77 16.51
N THR A 83 -7.80 -7.48 16.63
CA THR A 83 -8.73 -6.44 17.08
C THR A 83 -9.83 -6.20 16.04
N LYS A 84 -10.82 -5.38 16.35
CA LYS A 84 -11.83 -4.96 15.36
C LYS A 84 -11.19 -4.29 14.16
N PHE A 85 -10.16 -3.45 14.38
CA PHE A 85 -9.41 -2.80 13.32
C PHE A 85 -8.65 -3.82 12.48
N GLY A 86 -7.87 -4.71 13.11
CA GLY A 86 -7.15 -5.75 12.38
C GLY A 86 -8.05 -6.69 11.57
N LYS A 87 -9.21 -7.08 12.12
CA LYS A 87 -10.21 -7.86 11.37
C LYS A 87 -10.70 -7.11 10.14
N ARG A 88 -11.03 -5.83 10.27
CA ARG A 88 -11.50 -5.02 9.15
C ARG A 88 -10.43 -4.86 8.06
N VAL A 89 -9.18 -4.60 8.43
CA VAL A 89 -8.06 -4.53 7.50
C VAL A 89 -7.88 -5.84 6.73
N SER A 90 -7.96 -6.97 7.43
CA SER A 90 -7.90 -8.30 6.82
C SER A 90 -9.06 -8.57 5.86
N GLU A 91 -10.30 -8.22 6.24
CA GLU A 91 -11.50 -8.37 5.39
C GLU A 91 -11.42 -7.56 4.09
N LEU A 92 -10.83 -6.38 4.17
CA LEU A 92 -10.65 -5.49 3.02
C LEU A 92 -9.47 -5.89 2.12
N TYR A 93 -8.64 -6.86 2.53
CA TYR A 93 -7.45 -7.28 1.77
C TYR A 93 -6.48 -6.15 1.43
N ILE A 94 -6.44 -5.10 2.24
CA ILE A 94 -5.48 -3.99 2.11
C ILE A 94 -4.22 -4.26 2.92
N ASP A 95 -3.12 -3.65 2.50
CA ASP A 95 -1.88 -3.72 3.28
C ASP A 95 -2.10 -3.07 4.66
N PRO A 96 -1.74 -3.73 5.77
CA PRO A 96 -1.74 -3.11 7.09
C PRO A 96 -1.09 -1.72 7.15
N VAL A 97 -0.02 -1.48 6.37
CA VAL A 97 0.61 -0.14 6.29
C VAL A 97 -0.34 0.88 5.65
N SER A 98 -1.04 0.52 4.56
CA SER A 98 -2.04 1.41 3.96
C SER A 98 -3.13 1.79 4.96
N ALA A 99 -3.60 0.83 5.74
CA ALA A 99 -4.61 1.08 6.77
C ALA A 99 -4.10 2.02 7.87
N VAL A 100 -2.83 1.90 8.27
CA VAL A 100 -2.19 2.80 9.24
C VAL A 100 -2.08 4.21 8.68
N VAL A 101 -1.58 4.34 7.44
CA VAL A 101 -1.48 5.64 6.75
C VAL A 101 -2.82 6.36 6.73
N ILE A 102 -3.88 5.67 6.30
CA ILE A 102 -5.24 6.25 6.23
C ILE A 102 -5.75 6.59 7.63
N ARG A 103 -5.62 5.69 8.61
CA ARG A 103 -6.05 5.90 10.00
C ARG A 103 -5.39 7.13 10.61
N ASP A 104 -4.10 7.27 10.46
CA ASP A 104 -3.32 8.34 11.09
C ASP A 104 -3.54 9.67 10.39
N ALA A 105 -3.63 9.68 9.07
CA ALA A 105 -4.00 10.85 8.29
C ALA A 105 -5.37 11.40 8.70
N LEU A 106 -6.38 10.54 8.86
CA LEU A 106 -7.72 10.96 9.26
C LEU A 106 -7.81 11.51 10.69
N ARG A 107 -6.81 11.27 11.55
CA ARG A 107 -6.68 11.91 12.86
C ARG A 107 -6.24 13.38 12.78
N HIS A 108 -5.54 13.74 11.71
CA HIS A 108 -4.98 15.08 11.49
C HIS A 108 -5.55 15.64 10.19
N LYS A 109 -6.68 16.34 10.30
CA LYS A 109 -7.33 16.94 9.11
C LYS A 109 -6.49 18.06 8.52
N PRO A 110 -6.38 18.16 7.19
CA PRO A 110 -5.76 19.30 6.53
C PRO A 110 -6.59 20.59 6.79
N ALA A 111 -5.99 21.76 6.51
CA ALA A 111 -6.70 23.03 6.64
C ALA A 111 -7.94 23.11 5.74
N TYR A 112 -7.83 22.55 4.55
CA TYR A 112 -8.92 22.45 3.57
C TYR A 112 -9.08 21.00 3.11
N LEU A 113 -10.27 20.45 3.26
CA LEU A 113 -10.59 19.10 2.80
C LEU A 113 -11.27 19.19 1.44
N THR A 114 -10.64 18.61 0.43
CA THR A 114 -11.12 18.57 -0.95
C THR A 114 -11.07 17.14 -1.51
N ASP A 115 -11.59 16.93 -2.71
CA ASP A 115 -11.45 15.64 -3.39
C ASP A 115 -9.97 15.31 -3.61
N LEU A 116 -9.15 16.32 -3.93
CA LEU A 116 -7.69 16.14 -4.09
C LEU A 116 -7.03 15.64 -2.81
N SER A 117 -7.45 16.12 -1.64
CA SER A 117 -6.95 15.65 -0.34
C SER A 117 -7.09 14.14 -0.19
N LEU A 118 -8.28 13.60 -0.50
CA LEU A 118 -8.58 12.17 -0.38
C LEU A 118 -7.89 11.34 -1.46
N LEU A 119 -7.88 11.83 -2.71
CA LEU A 119 -7.22 11.16 -3.82
C LEU A 119 -5.71 11.10 -3.64
N HIS A 120 -5.10 12.15 -3.11
CA HIS A 120 -3.68 12.15 -2.75
C HIS A 120 -3.40 11.18 -1.60
N LEU A 121 -4.23 11.18 -0.54
CA LEU A 121 -4.07 10.26 0.59
C LEU A 121 -4.04 8.80 0.14
N ILE A 122 -4.98 8.38 -0.72
CA ILE A 122 -4.95 7.01 -1.24
C ILE A 122 -3.75 6.78 -2.16
N ALA A 123 -3.34 7.77 -2.97
CA ALA A 123 -2.16 7.66 -3.82
C ALA A 123 -0.87 7.45 -3.02
N HIS A 124 -0.79 8.00 -1.81
CA HIS A 124 0.31 7.83 -0.86
C HIS A 124 0.38 6.42 -0.24
N THR A 125 -0.68 5.62 -0.35
CA THR A 125 -0.68 4.27 0.24
C THR A 125 0.14 3.26 -0.58
N PRO A 126 0.79 2.28 0.08
CA PRO A 126 1.47 1.19 -0.63
C PRO A 126 0.59 0.40 -1.60
N ASP A 127 -0.73 0.37 -1.38
CA ASP A 127 -1.66 -0.37 -2.23
C ASP A 127 -1.89 0.30 -3.59
N MET A 128 -1.64 1.59 -3.72
CA MET A 128 -1.67 2.28 -5.01
C MET A 128 -0.42 2.05 -5.86
N GLY A 129 0.66 1.54 -5.27
CA GLY A 129 1.91 1.32 -6.01
C GLY A 129 1.82 0.28 -7.15
N PRO A 130 2.62 0.46 -8.20
CA PRO A 130 3.48 1.60 -8.46
C PRO A 130 2.70 2.86 -8.88
N ILE A 131 3.09 4.01 -8.35
CA ILE A 131 2.51 5.30 -8.68
C ILE A 131 2.91 5.76 -10.09
N MET A 132 2.17 6.72 -10.64
CA MET A 132 2.45 7.31 -11.96
C MET A 132 3.53 8.37 -11.85
N ARG A 133 4.78 8.03 -12.15
CA ARG A 133 5.89 8.99 -12.09
C ARG A 133 5.76 10.09 -13.16
N PRO A 134 5.99 11.37 -12.79
CA PRO A 134 6.04 12.46 -13.75
C PRO A 134 7.24 12.31 -14.68
N TYR A 135 7.09 12.68 -15.94
CA TYR A 135 8.23 12.89 -16.84
C TYR A 135 8.92 14.22 -16.51
N ALA A 136 10.20 14.37 -16.91
CA ALA A 136 11.00 15.56 -16.59
C ALA A 136 10.30 16.91 -16.88
N ARG A 137 9.52 17.00 -17.96
CA ARG A 137 8.76 18.20 -18.33
C ARG A 137 7.47 18.43 -17.53
N GLU A 138 7.01 17.42 -16.79
CA GLU A 138 5.81 17.48 -15.93
C GLU A 138 6.19 17.83 -14.49
N LEU A 139 7.48 17.74 -14.14
CA LEU A 139 7.94 17.97 -12.77
C LEU A 139 7.60 19.38 -12.28
N ASP A 140 7.86 20.39 -13.11
CA ASP A 140 7.55 21.80 -12.77
C ASP A 140 6.04 21.99 -12.57
N GLU A 141 5.21 21.40 -13.42
CA GLU A 141 3.74 21.47 -13.29
C GLU A 141 3.28 20.81 -11.97
N MET A 142 3.80 19.62 -11.66
CA MET A 142 3.46 18.93 -10.41
C MET A 142 3.97 19.68 -9.18
N ALA A 143 5.15 20.29 -9.25
CA ALA A 143 5.69 21.10 -8.17
C ALA A 143 4.86 22.38 -7.91
N VAL A 144 4.36 23.03 -8.96
CA VAL A 144 3.44 24.17 -8.83
C VAL A 144 2.13 23.73 -8.19
N LEU A 145 1.51 22.63 -8.66
CA LEU A 145 0.29 22.09 -8.06
C LEU A 145 0.49 21.71 -6.58
N MET A 146 1.63 21.12 -6.26
CA MET A 146 1.98 20.78 -4.88
C MET A 146 1.98 22.02 -3.98
N GLU A 147 2.63 23.10 -4.40
CA GLU A 147 2.71 24.32 -3.60
C GLU A 147 1.36 25.05 -3.50
N GLU A 148 0.57 25.06 -4.59
CA GLU A 148 -0.78 25.65 -4.60
C GLU A 148 -1.76 24.94 -3.67
N HIS A 149 -1.63 23.61 -3.53
CA HIS A 149 -2.54 22.78 -2.76
C HIS A 149 -1.95 22.26 -1.45
N LYS A 150 -0.81 22.74 -1.00
CA LYS A 150 -0.10 22.21 0.18
C LYS A 150 -0.95 22.13 1.45
N ASP A 151 -1.89 23.06 1.65
CA ASP A 151 -2.77 23.11 2.82
C ASP A 151 -3.95 22.12 2.73
N GLU A 152 -4.08 21.41 1.60
CA GLU A 152 -5.09 20.39 1.35
C GLU A 152 -4.58 18.97 1.62
N PHE A 153 -3.26 18.74 1.68
CA PHE A 153 -2.71 17.42 1.87
C PHE A 153 -2.78 16.97 3.33
N PHE A 154 -3.08 15.68 3.53
CA PHE A 154 -2.99 15.02 4.84
C PHE A 154 -1.55 14.73 5.24
N ILE A 155 -0.67 14.61 4.27
CA ILE A 155 0.73 14.24 4.41
C ILE A 155 1.55 15.52 4.26
N GLU A 156 2.54 15.69 5.12
CA GLU A 156 3.47 16.81 5.04
C GLU A 156 4.25 16.77 3.73
N VAL A 157 4.31 17.90 3.04
CA VAL A 157 5.04 18.03 1.78
C VAL A 157 6.53 17.87 2.03
N PRO A 158 7.21 16.90 1.40
CA PRO A 158 8.64 16.69 1.59
C PRO A 158 9.46 17.88 1.08
N ASN A 159 10.56 18.17 1.78
CA ASN A 159 11.52 19.16 1.32
C ASN A 159 12.48 18.51 0.29
N GLU A 160 12.55 19.09 -0.91
CA GLU A 160 13.39 18.58 -2.01
C GLU A 160 14.88 18.44 -1.63
N TRP A 161 15.39 19.37 -0.81
CA TRP A 161 16.80 19.41 -0.41
C TRP A 161 17.15 18.43 0.70
N GLU A 162 16.15 18.02 1.50
CA GLU A 162 16.33 17.10 2.62
C GLU A 162 16.11 15.65 2.20
N ASP A 163 15.07 15.39 1.38
CA ASP A 163 14.75 14.06 0.85
C ASP A 163 14.21 14.15 -0.58
N HIS A 164 15.13 14.16 -1.53
CA HIS A 164 14.81 14.24 -2.96
C HIS A 164 13.96 13.03 -3.44
N ILE A 165 14.17 11.85 -2.84
CA ILE A 165 13.42 10.64 -3.22
C ILE A 165 11.97 10.78 -2.79
N ALA A 166 11.73 11.14 -1.52
CA ALA A 166 10.38 11.36 -1.02
C ALA A 166 9.67 12.50 -1.79
N TYR A 167 10.41 13.55 -2.16
CA TYR A 167 9.88 14.64 -2.98
C TYR A 167 9.43 14.16 -4.36
N GLU A 168 10.25 13.40 -5.09
CA GLU A 168 9.87 12.85 -6.40
C GLU A 168 8.69 11.86 -6.29
N GLU A 169 8.66 11.05 -5.23
CA GLU A 169 7.53 10.15 -4.96
C GLU A 169 6.24 10.95 -4.73
N PHE A 170 6.30 12.02 -3.93
CA PHE A 170 5.16 12.89 -3.66
C PHE A 170 4.62 13.55 -4.95
N LEU A 171 5.50 14.01 -5.84
CA LEU A 171 5.09 14.51 -7.16
C LEU A 171 4.38 13.43 -8.00
N GLY A 172 4.82 12.18 -7.90
CA GLY A 172 4.15 11.04 -8.54
C GLY A 172 2.76 10.75 -7.95
N GLU A 173 2.60 10.92 -6.65
CA GLU A 173 1.31 10.80 -5.95
C GLU A 173 0.35 11.90 -6.39
N ILE A 174 0.83 13.14 -6.52
CA ILE A 174 0.04 14.26 -7.06
C ILE A 174 -0.42 13.95 -8.49
N LYS A 175 0.49 13.51 -9.36
CA LYS A 175 0.12 13.11 -10.73
C LYS A 175 -0.94 12.02 -10.72
N THR A 176 -0.78 11.01 -9.87
CA THR A 176 -1.75 9.91 -9.72
C THR A 176 -3.11 10.44 -9.27
N ALA A 177 -3.14 11.33 -8.27
CA ALA A 177 -4.36 11.97 -7.78
C ALA A 177 -5.04 12.82 -8.85
N MET A 178 -4.28 13.56 -9.65
CA MET A 178 -4.80 14.36 -10.76
C MET A 178 -5.40 13.50 -11.88
N VAL A 179 -4.80 12.36 -12.20
CA VAL A 179 -5.37 11.39 -13.14
C VAL A 179 -6.71 10.85 -12.63
N LEU A 180 -6.77 10.46 -11.34
CA LEU A 180 -8.00 9.97 -10.73
C LEU A 180 -9.08 11.06 -10.70
N LYS A 181 -8.73 12.30 -10.35
CA LYS A 181 -9.64 13.44 -10.37
C LYS A 181 -10.21 13.68 -11.76
N SER A 182 -9.36 13.74 -12.78
CA SER A 182 -9.79 13.93 -14.16
C SER A 182 -10.68 12.78 -14.65
N TRP A 183 -10.43 11.54 -14.19
CA TRP A 183 -11.30 10.40 -14.50
C TRP A 183 -12.68 10.54 -13.84
N ILE A 184 -12.74 10.98 -12.58
CA ILE A 184 -14.01 11.24 -11.85
C ILE A 184 -14.81 12.37 -12.54
N GLU A 185 -14.12 13.37 -13.10
CA GLU A 185 -14.70 14.46 -13.89
C GLU A 185 -15.10 14.03 -15.32
N GLU A 186 -15.11 12.72 -15.60
CA GLU A 186 -15.53 12.12 -16.88
C GLU A 186 -14.67 12.55 -18.09
N THR A 187 -13.40 12.91 -17.85
CA THR A 187 -12.45 13.13 -18.95
C THR A 187 -12.27 11.83 -19.74
N SER A 188 -12.31 11.91 -21.08
CA SER A 188 -12.18 10.73 -21.93
C SER A 188 -10.85 10.01 -21.75
N GLU A 189 -10.85 8.67 -21.89
CA GLU A 189 -9.65 7.84 -21.74
C GLU A 189 -8.52 8.29 -22.66
N ASP A 190 -8.82 8.59 -23.93
CA ASP A 190 -7.84 9.09 -24.89
C ASP A 190 -7.18 10.39 -24.40
N THR A 191 -7.98 11.32 -23.87
CA THR A 191 -7.48 12.59 -23.32
C THR A 191 -6.60 12.36 -22.08
N LEU A 192 -6.98 11.42 -21.19
CA LEU A 192 -6.17 11.06 -20.03
C LEU A 192 -4.82 10.46 -20.44
N ILE A 193 -4.84 9.54 -21.41
CA ILE A 193 -3.64 8.89 -21.93
C ILE A 193 -2.70 9.94 -22.58
N GLU A 194 -3.23 10.84 -23.39
CA GLU A 194 -2.43 11.88 -24.04
C GLU A 194 -1.89 12.92 -23.06
N ARG A 195 -2.74 13.43 -22.16
CA ARG A 195 -2.39 14.49 -21.21
C ARG A 195 -1.36 14.01 -20.19
N PHE A 196 -1.63 12.88 -19.54
CA PHE A 196 -0.78 12.37 -18.46
C PHE A 196 0.23 11.33 -18.92
N ARG A 197 0.21 10.94 -20.21
CA ARG A 197 1.11 9.94 -20.81
C ARG A 197 1.14 8.62 -20.05
N VAL A 198 -0.02 8.21 -19.60
CA VAL A 198 -0.19 6.95 -18.89
C VAL A 198 -0.51 5.83 -19.89
N GLN A 199 -0.09 4.61 -19.58
CA GLN A 199 -0.49 3.46 -20.37
C GLN A 199 -1.91 3.02 -19.99
N PRO A 200 -2.75 2.56 -20.92
CA PRO A 200 -4.13 2.14 -20.64
C PRO A 200 -4.23 1.12 -19.49
N GLY A 201 -3.32 0.15 -19.45
CA GLY A 201 -3.29 -0.85 -18.40
C GLY A 201 -2.96 -0.29 -17.02
N ASP A 202 -2.06 0.70 -16.94
CA ASP A 202 -1.73 1.39 -15.69
C ASP A 202 -2.88 2.28 -15.23
N LEU A 203 -3.54 2.98 -16.16
CA LEU A 203 -4.74 3.76 -15.87
C LEU A 203 -5.83 2.88 -15.25
N TYR A 204 -6.18 1.76 -15.92
CA TYR A 204 -7.18 0.83 -15.44
C TYR A 204 -6.83 0.30 -14.04
N ARG A 205 -5.60 -0.18 -13.83
CA ARG A 205 -5.14 -0.68 -12.54
C ARG A 205 -5.26 0.38 -11.44
N THR A 206 -4.84 1.60 -11.73
CA THR A 206 -4.88 2.72 -10.77
C THR A 206 -6.31 3.06 -10.37
N ILE A 207 -7.24 3.09 -11.33
CA ILE A 207 -8.67 3.33 -11.07
C ILE A 207 -9.26 2.22 -10.21
N GLU A 208 -9.00 0.95 -10.52
CA GLU A 208 -9.54 -0.18 -9.75
C GLU A 208 -8.97 -0.22 -8.32
N ASN A 209 -7.68 0.06 -8.13
CA ASN A 209 -7.09 0.18 -6.80
C ASN A 209 -7.71 1.34 -6.00
N ALA A 210 -7.89 2.50 -6.64
CA ALA A 210 -8.51 3.66 -5.99
C ALA A 210 -9.96 3.38 -5.57
N LYS A 211 -10.76 2.77 -6.44
CA LYS A 211 -12.13 2.34 -6.11
C LYS A 211 -12.15 1.41 -4.91
N TRP A 212 -11.21 0.47 -4.85
CA TRP A 212 -11.11 -0.45 -3.72
C TRP A 212 -10.76 0.25 -2.40
N LEU A 213 -9.81 1.18 -2.43
CA LEU A 213 -9.37 1.91 -1.23
C LEU A 213 -10.39 2.93 -0.72
N LEU A 214 -11.28 3.43 -1.61
CA LEU A 214 -12.34 4.37 -1.25
C LEU A 214 -13.63 3.68 -0.77
N TYR A 215 -13.77 2.37 -0.99
CA TYR A 215 -14.90 1.56 -0.52
C TYR A 215 -14.80 1.29 0.98
#